data_80c41917c453b1544befa463448ae9c9
#
_entry.id   80c41917c453b1544befa463448ae9c9
#
_cell.length_a   1.000
_cell.length_b   1.000
_cell.length_c   1.000
_cell.angle_alpha   90.00
_cell.angle_beta   90.00
_cell.angle_gamma   90.00
#
_symmetry.space_group_name_H-M   'P 1'
#
loop_
_entity.id
_entity.type
_entity.pdbx_description
1 polymer ?
#
loop_
_entity_poly.entity_id
_entity_poly.type
_entity_poly.pdbx_seq_one_letter_code
_entity_poly.pdbx_strand_id
1 'polypeptide(L)'
;MIFCRRNEQGSTILEVLIALVILTMLGMATWHAAGVSLRLAGRLHERVRASSRLLQLDDALRGLAGRVCPPYWAPSHLIKTDENTLRVAYLDGDPAKNLILAVQKDCLVMNDQKNIVRYPGFASVELSPAVDREQREFGIAVRLVQEGRQPVSIIVPIGGLPFGSRPTP
;
A
#
# COMPACT_ATOMS: atom_id res chain seq x y z
N MET A 1 -46.19 71.31 3.17
CA MET A 1 -45.39 70.25 3.75
C MET A 1 -44.83 69.41 2.60
N ILE A 2 -43.58 69.68 2.23
CA ILE A 2 -42.91 68.96 1.17
C ILE A 2 -41.98 67.99 1.88
N PHE A 3 -42.46 66.74 1.99
CA PHE A 3 -41.69 65.67 2.56
C PHE A 3 -40.60 65.22 1.55
N CYS A 4 -39.37 65.28 1.97
CA CYS A 4 -38.17 64.86 1.28
C CYS A 4 -38.24 63.34 0.97
N ARG A 5 -38.68 62.99 -0.22
CA ARG A 5 -38.66 61.62 -0.77
C ARG A 5 -37.31 61.26 -1.43
N ARG A 6 -36.27 61.99 -1.13
CA ARG A 6 -34.97 61.92 -1.83
C ARG A 6 -33.93 60.98 -1.20
N ASN A 7 -34.21 60.42 0.00
CA ASN A 7 -33.23 59.63 0.71
C ASN A 7 -33.43 58.09 0.54
N GLU A 8 -34.61 57.67 0.08
CA GLU A 8 -34.90 56.20 -0.03
C GLU A 8 -34.20 55.55 -1.21
N GLN A 9 -33.99 56.26 -2.32
CA GLN A 9 -33.33 55.72 -3.51
C GLN A 9 -31.83 55.56 -3.35
N GLY A 10 -31.20 56.39 -2.55
CA GLY A 10 -29.76 56.28 -2.24
C GLY A 10 -29.44 55.11 -1.29
N SER A 11 -30.37 54.86 -0.36
CA SER A 11 -30.24 53.73 0.57
C SER A 11 -30.34 52.37 -0.13
N THR A 12 -31.25 52.22 -1.06
CA THR A 12 -31.42 50.98 -1.83
C THR A 12 -30.23 50.67 -2.72
N ILE A 13 -29.58 51.63 -3.35
CA ILE A 13 -28.38 51.45 -4.16
C ILE A 13 -27.21 51.02 -3.30
N LEU A 14 -27.04 51.62 -2.12
CA LEU A 14 -25.99 51.25 -1.20
C LEU A 14 -26.19 49.83 -0.66
N GLU A 15 -27.41 49.46 -0.34
CA GLU A 15 -27.76 48.15 0.15
C GLU A 15 -27.49 47.04 -0.91
N VAL A 16 -27.85 47.29 -2.17
CA VAL A 16 -27.54 46.40 -3.28
C VAL A 16 -26.01 46.23 -3.49
N LEU A 17 -25.25 47.33 -3.38
CA LEU A 17 -23.80 47.33 -3.48
C LEU A 17 -23.16 46.47 -2.35
N ILE A 18 -23.61 46.69 -1.12
CA ILE A 18 -23.11 45.91 0.03
C ILE A 18 -23.47 44.43 -0.14
N ALA A 19 -24.70 44.08 -0.55
CA ALA A 19 -25.11 42.72 -0.79
C ALA A 19 -24.28 42.05 -1.89
N LEU A 20 -23.93 42.76 -2.95
CA LEU A 20 -23.11 42.28 -4.04
C LEU A 20 -21.66 42.03 -3.60
N VAL A 21 -21.09 42.90 -2.75
CA VAL A 21 -19.76 42.69 -2.16
C VAL A 21 -19.75 41.46 -1.26
N ILE A 22 -20.75 41.29 -0.40
CA ILE A 22 -20.86 40.13 0.48
C ILE A 22 -21.00 38.85 -0.36
N LEU A 23 -21.83 38.87 -1.38
CA LEU A 23 -22.04 37.70 -2.28
C LEU A 23 -20.74 37.30 -3.01
N THR A 24 -19.98 38.31 -3.50
CA THR A 24 -18.69 38.01 -4.15
C THR A 24 -17.66 37.45 -3.17
N MET A 25 -17.58 37.98 -1.95
CA MET A 25 -16.70 37.42 -0.91
C MET A 25 -17.08 35.99 -0.53
N LEU A 26 -18.36 35.71 -0.35
CA LEU A 26 -18.86 34.37 -0.09
C LEU A 26 -18.57 33.43 -1.27
N GLY A 27 -18.75 33.87 -2.51
CA GLY A 27 -18.43 33.12 -3.70
C GLY A 27 -16.95 32.77 -3.79
N MET A 28 -16.04 33.70 -3.50
CA MET A 28 -14.60 33.44 -3.43
C MET A 28 -14.24 32.47 -2.31
N ALA A 29 -14.83 32.63 -1.12
CA ALA A 29 -14.56 31.75 0.01
C ALA A 29 -14.99 30.31 -0.27
N THR A 30 -16.17 30.11 -0.86
CA THR A 30 -16.67 28.78 -1.26
C THR A 30 -15.82 28.16 -2.35
N TRP A 31 -15.37 28.94 -3.34
CA TRP A 31 -14.46 28.46 -4.39
C TRP A 31 -13.11 27.98 -3.84
N HIS A 32 -12.51 28.75 -2.93
CA HIS A 32 -11.28 28.36 -2.25
C HIS A 32 -11.46 27.10 -1.41
N ALA A 33 -12.53 27.01 -0.63
CA ALA A 33 -12.83 25.84 0.18
C ALA A 33 -13.02 24.57 -0.67
N ALA A 34 -13.75 24.68 -1.79
CA ALA A 34 -13.92 23.58 -2.74
C ALA A 34 -12.60 23.14 -3.36
N GLY A 35 -11.74 24.08 -3.75
CA GLY A 35 -10.42 23.77 -4.32
C GLY A 35 -9.49 23.04 -3.34
N VAL A 36 -9.49 23.43 -2.08
CA VAL A 36 -8.72 22.75 -1.02
C VAL A 36 -9.27 21.36 -0.77
N SER A 37 -10.59 21.22 -0.68
CA SER A 37 -11.26 19.94 -0.46
C SER A 37 -10.98 18.92 -1.57
N LEU A 38 -11.01 19.34 -2.83
CA LEU A 38 -10.68 18.48 -3.97
C LEU A 38 -9.22 18.02 -3.95
N ARG A 39 -8.28 18.91 -3.62
CA ARG A 39 -6.86 18.55 -3.49
C ARG A 39 -6.63 17.57 -2.35
N LEU A 40 -7.30 17.77 -1.23
CA LEU A 40 -7.20 16.87 -0.08
C LEU A 40 -7.79 15.50 -0.40
N ALA A 41 -8.94 15.45 -1.05
CA ALA A 41 -9.59 14.22 -1.50
C ALA A 41 -8.70 13.42 -2.46
N GLY A 42 -8.03 14.10 -3.41
CA GLY A 42 -7.05 13.46 -4.30
C GLY A 42 -5.91 12.79 -3.56
N ARG A 43 -5.29 13.52 -2.61
CA ARG A 43 -4.19 12.97 -1.78
C ARG A 43 -4.64 11.81 -0.90
N LEU A 44 -5.83 11.88 -0.32
CA LEU A 44 -6.40 10.78 0.46
C LEU A 44 -6.66 9.55 -0.41
N HIS A 45 -7.21 9.75 -1.60
CA HIS A 45 -7.46 8.65 -2.54
C HIS A 45 -6.17 7.92 -2.94
N GLU A 46 -5.10 8.65 -3.23
CA GLU A 46 -3.78 8.06 -3.52
C GLU A 46 -3.23 7.28 -2.32
N ARG A 47 -3.36 7.82 -1.10
CA ARG A 47 -2.93 7.11 0.12
C ARG A 47 -3.70 5.82 0.35
N VAL A 48 -5.02 5.87 0.22
CA VAL A 48 -5.91 4.70 0.37
C VAL A 48 -5.56 3.64 -0.68
N ARG A 49 -5.41 4.05 -1.94
CA ARG A 49 -5.05 3.14 -3.04
C ARG A 49 -3.70 2.45 -2.81
N ALA A 50 -2.70 3.18 -2.33
CA ALA A 50 -1.39 2.61 -2.03
C ALA A 50 -1.42 1.67 -0.82
N SER A 51 -2.18 2.01 0.24
CA SER A 51 -2.35 1.12 1.39
C SER A 51 -3.12 -0.15 1.02
N SER A 52 -4.15 -0.03 0.19
CA SER A 52 -4.91 -1.18 -0.32
C SER A 52 -4.04 -2.16 -1.12
N ARG A 53 -3.10 -1.65 -1.93
CA ARG A 53 -2.13 -2.50 -2.66
C ARG A 53 -1.20 -3.26 -1.72
N LEU A 54 -0.72 -2.62 -0.65
CA LEU A 54 0.12 -3.28 0.35
C LEU A 54 -0.64 -4.38 1.08
N LEU A 55 -1.88 -4.14 1.46
CA LEU A 55 -2.72 -5.15 2.10
C LEU A 55 -3.01 -6.34 1.17
N GLN A 56 -3.31 -6.08 -0.10
CA GLN A 56 -3.51 -7.13 -1.10
C GLN A 56 -2.24 -7.97 -1.30
N LEU A 57 -1.07 -7.33 -1.30
CA LEU A 57 0.20 -8.02 -1.40
C LEU A 57 0.50 -8.87 -0.14
N ASP A 58 0.28 -8.32 1.05
CA ASP A 58 0.47 -9.05 2.31
C ASP A 58 -0.44 -10.28 2.37
N ASP A 59 -1.71 -10.12 2.04
CA ASP A 59 -2.68 -11.20 2.02
C ASP A 59 -2.31 -12.29 0.99
N ALA A 60 -1.91 -11.88 -0.20
CA ALA A 60 -1.45 -12.81 -1.24
C ALA A 60 -0.18 -13.56 -0.82
N LEU A 61 0.80 -12.87 -0.23
CA LEU A 61 2.03 -13.51 0.26
C LEU A 61 1.73 -14.51 1.38
N ARG A 62 0.86 -14.17 2.34
CA ARG A 62 0.46 -15.08 3.42
C ARG A 62 -0.32 -16.27 2.88
N GLY A 63 -1.24 -16.05 1.95
CA GLY A 63 -2.00 -17.12 1.30
C GLY A 63 -1.09 -18.11 0.56
N LEU A 64 -0.06 -17.62 -0.12
CA LEU A 64 0.91 -18.48 -0.80
C LEU A 64 1.86 -19.16 0.18
N ALA A 65 2.35 -18.47 1.19
CA ALA A 65 3.25 -19.03 2.19
C ALA A 65 2.61 -20.17 2.99
N GLY A 66 1.31 -20.07 3.27
CA GLY A 66 0.55 -21.13 3.92
C GLY A 66 0.43 -22.43 3.08
N ARG A 67 0.65 -22.34 1.75
CA ARG A 67 0.63 -23.47 0.82
C ARG A 67 2.02 -24.04 0.52
N VAL A 68 3.07 -23.39 0.98
CA VAL A 68 4.44 -23.83 0.78
C VAL A 68 4.75 -24.94 1.79
N CYS A 69 5.03 -26.13 1.28
CA CYS A 69 5.44 -27.26 2.09
C CYS A 69 6.94 -27.50 1.90
N PRO A 70 7.76 -27.21 2.93
CA PRO A 70 9.16 -27.60 2.90
C PRO A 70 9.31 -29.11 2.98
N PRO A 71 10.21 -29.71 2.18
CA PRO A 71 10.51 -31.13 2.33
C PRO A 71 11.17 -31.36 3.69
N TYR A 72 10.71 -32.33 4.45
CA TYR A 72 11.16 -32.64 5.81
C TYR A 72 12.65 -33.02 5.92
N TRP A 73 13.28 -33.41 4.79
CA TRP A 73 14.70 -33.82 4.76
C TRP A 73 15.70 -32.68 4.46
N ALA A 74 15.21 -31.49 4.10
CA ALA A 74 16.05 -30.38 3.71
C ALA A 74 15.62 -29.06 4.35
N PRO A 75 15.66 -28.94 5.67
CA PRO A 75 15.13 -27.76 6.36
C PRO A 75 15.92 -26.47 6.13
N SER A 76 17.16 -26.57 5.65
CA SER A 76 18.08 -25.41 5.56
C SER A 76 18.28 -24.84 4.15
N HIS A 77 17.69 -25.44 3.11
CA HIS A 77 17.97 -25.03 1.73
C HIS A 77 16.72 -24.65 0.93
N LEU A 78 15.71 -24.21 1.61
CA LEU A 78 14.39 -23.96 1.03
C LEU A 78 14.29 -22.67 0.24
N ILE A 79 15.13 -21.70 0.54
CA ILE A 79 15.09 -20.37 -0.03
C ILE A 79 16.43 -20.13 -0.74
N LYS A 80 16.39 -20.17 -2.07
CA LYS A 80 17.54 -19.78 -2.88
C LYS A 80 17.35 -18.33 -3.30
N THR A 81 18.26 -17.45 -2.89
CA THR A 81 18.25 -16.05 -3.24
C THR A 81 19.30 -15.80 -4.31
N ASP A 82 18.89 -15.48 -5.53
CA ASP A 82 19.70 -14.75 -6.49
C ASP A 82 19.47 -13.25 -6.26
N GLU A 83 20.30 -12.38 -6.84
CA GLU A 83 20.25 -10.92 -6.59
C GLU A 83 18.85 -10.30 -6.66
N ASN A 84 17.96 -10.82 -7.53
CA ASN A 84 16.61 -10.28 -7.72
C ASN A 84 15.50 -11.35 -7.69
N THR A 85 15.82 -12.57 -7.29
CA THR A 85 14.88 -13.69 -7.33
C THR A 85 14.99 -14.54 -6.09
N LEU A 86 13.87 -14.74 -5.42
CA LEU A 86 13.74 -15.67 -4.31
C LEU A 86 12.94 -16.88 -4.79
N ARG A 87 13.52 -18.04 -4.76
CA ARG A 87 12.82 -19.29 -5.04
C ARG A 87 12.45 -19.97 -3.73
N VAL A 88 11.17 -20.19 -3.56
CA VAL A 88 10.63 -20.86 -2.39
C VAL A 88 10.23 -22.28 -2.79
N ALA A 89 10.46 -23.23 -1.90
CA ALA A 89 10.17 -24.63 -2.18
C ALA A 89 8.67 -24.90 -2.43
N TYR A 90 8.40 -26.09 -2.76
CA TYR A 90 7.17 -26.67 -3.29
C TYR A 90 5.85 -26.10 -2.78
N LEU A 91 4.96 -25.71 -3.71
CA LEU A 91 3.56 -25.39 -3.42
C LEU A 91 2.74 -26.68 -3.34
N ASP A 92 1.91 -26.80 -2.31
CA ASP A 92 1.01 -27.93 -2.09
C ASP A 92 1.74 -29.29 -2.01
N GLY A 93 3.05 -29.28 -1.67
CA GLY A 93 3.88 -30.48 -1.61
C GLY A 93 4.29 -31.06 -2.97
N ASP A 94 3.94 -30.43 -4.07
CA ASP A 94 4.25 -30.89 -5.43
C ASP A 94 5.63 -30.34 -5.88
N PRO A 95 6.64 -31.19 -6.11
CA PRO A 95 7.97 -30.76 -6.53
C PRO A 95 7.99 -30.07 -7.89
N ALA A 96 6.97 -30.22 -8.70
CA ALA A 96 6.84 -29.53 -9.97
C ALA A 96 6.33 -28.09 -9.82
N LYS A 97 5.83 -27.70 -8.64
CA LYS A 97 5.25 -26.38 -8.38
C LYS A 97 6.10 -25.60 -7.39
N ASN A 98 6.88 -24.68 -7.90
CA ASN A 98 7.69 -23.77 -7.08
C ASN A 98 7.07 -22.38 -7.05
N LEU A 99 7.09 -21.73 -5.89
CA LEU A 99 6.85 -20.31 -5.80
C LEU A 99 8.14 -19.55 -6.15
N ILE A 100 8.04 -18.63 -7.08
CA ILE A 100 9.15 -17.76 -7.46
C ILE A 100 8.70 -16.32 -7.23
N LEU A 101 9.43 -15.61 -6.38
CA LEU A 101 9.31 -14.18 -6.21
C LEU A 101 10.47 -13.52 -6.96
N ALA A 102 10.16 -12.60 -7.85
CA ALA A 102 11.17 -11.89 -8.63
C ALA A 102 10.92 -10.39 -8.57
N VAL A 103 12.00 -9.62 -8.50
CA VAL A 103 11.96 -8.17 -8.60
C VAL A 103 12.30 -7.78 -10.04
N GLN A 104 11.37 -7.10 -10.69
CA GLN A 104 11.56 -6.56 -12.04
C GLN A 104 11.36 -5.05 -12.00
N LYS A 105 12.46 -4.28 -12.03
CA LYS A 105 12.45 -2.82 -11.88
C LYS A 105 11.73 -2.41 -10.58
N ASP A 106 10.58 -1.78 -10.70
CA ASP A 106 9.69 -1.24 -9.66
C ASP A 106 8.47 -2.14 -9.37
N CYS A 107 8.58 -3.42 -9.73
CA CYS A 107 7.48 -4.38 -9.67
C CYS A 107 7.92 -5.66 -8.96
N LEU A 108 7.13 -6.11 -7.99
CA LEU A 108 7.24 -7.46 -7.45
C LEU A 108 6.41 -8.41 -8.30
N VAL A 109 7.04 -9.44 -8.81
CA VAL A 109 6.40 -10.50 -9.61
C VAL A 109 6.33 -11.77 -8.78
N MET A 110 5.13 -12.29 -8.61
CA MET A 110 4.88 -13.58 -7.97
C MET A 110 4.46 -14.58 -9.04
N ASN A 111 5.20 -15.67 -9.13
CA ASN A 111 4.93 -16.75 -10.09
C ASN A 111 4.77 -18.07 -9.33
N ASP A 112 3.57 -18.65 -9.38
CA ASP A 112 3.23 -19.96 -8.84
C ASP A 112 3.15 -21.05 -9.93
N GLN A 113 3.77 -20.80 -11.09
CA GLN A 113 3.75 -21.59 -12.33
C GLN A 113 2.41 -21.64 -13.06
N LYS A 114 1.28 -21.43 -12.39
CA LYS A 114 -0.03 -21.33 -13.03
C LYS A 114 -0.42 -19.87 -13.27
N ASN A 115 -0.05 -19.01 -12.34
CA ASN A 115 -0.42 -17.61 -12.35
C ASN A 115 0.80 -16.73 -12.14
N ILE A 116 0.91 -15.69 -12.96
CA ILE A 116 1.90 -14.65 -12.78
C ILE A 116 1.15 -13.39 -12.35
N VAL A 117 1.36 -12.99 -11.10
CA VAL A 117 0.76 -11.76 -10.55
C VAL A 117 1.85 -10.71 -10.39
N ARG A 118 1.57 -9.50 -10.84
CA ARG A 118 2.49 -8.37 -10.78
C ARG A 118 1.94 -7.30 -9.85
N TYR A 119 2.77 -6.83 -8.94
CA TYR A 119 2.48 -5.75 -8.00
C TYR A 119 3.37 -4.55 -8.32
N PRO A 120 2.92 -3.59 -9.15
CA PRO A 120 3.70 -2.42 -9.54
C PRO A 120 3.60 -1.29 -8.52
N GLY A 121 4.48 -0.30 -8.64
CA GLY A 121 4.40 0.98 -7.92
C GLY A 121 5.23 1.03 -6.65
N PHE A 122 6.35 0.31 -6.63
CA PHE A 122 7.38 0.40 -5.62
C PHE A 122 8.62 1.08 -6.21
N ALA A 123 9.24 1.99 -5.47
CA ALA A 123 10.50 2.60 -5.87
C ALA A 123 11.66 1.61 -5.73
N SER A 124 11.60 0.72 -4.73
CA SER A 124 12.48 -0.44 -4.63
C SER A 124 11.78 -1.59 -3.92
N VAL A 125 12.21 -2.80 -4.25
CA VAL A 125 11.79 -4.05 -3.62
C VAL A 125 13.05 -4.85 -3.30
N GLU A 126 13.19 -5.24 -2.05
CA GLU A 126 14.28 -6.11 -1.59
C GLU A 126 13.67 -7.41 -1.08
N LEU A 127 14.19 -8.52 -1.55
CA LEU A 127 13.79 -9.86 -1.12
C LEU A 127 14.92 -10.48 -0.33
N SER A 128 14.61 -11.01 0.84
CA SER A 128 15.57 -11.74 1.67
C SER A 128 14.88 -12.86 2.42
N PRO A 129 15.63 -13.92 2.80
CA PRO A 129 15.14 -14.88 3.76
C PRO A 129 14.90 -14.19 5.12
N ALA A 130 13.82 -14.52 5.78
CA ALA A 130 13.60 -14.14 7.16
C ALA A 130 14.31 -15.16 8.06
N VAL A 131 15.22 -14.69 8.91
CA VAL A 131 16.00 -15.51 9.80
C VAL A 131 15.63 -15.26 11.26
N ASP A 132 15.69 -16.30 12.09
CA ASP A 132 15.51 -16.19 13.53
C ASP A 132 16.81 -15.76 14.25
N ARG A 133 16.77 -15.72 15.59
CA ARG A 133 17.94 -15.38 16.40
C ARG A 133 19.07 -16.41 16.28
N GLU A 134 18.79 -17.61 15.85
CA GLU A 134 19.73 -18.71 15.66
C GLU A 134 20.19 -18.82 14.20
N GLN A 135 19.91 -17.79 13.37
CA GLN A 135 20.25 -17.73 11.94
C GLN A 135 19.56 -18.83 11.11
N ARG A 136 18.44 -19.38 11.59
CA ARG A 136 17.65 -20.35 10.81
C ARG A 136 16.62 -19.63 9.97
N GLU A 137 16.54 -19.99 8.71
CA GLU A 137 15.55 -19.45 7.80
C GLU A 137 14.17 -19.98 8.17
N PHE A 138 13.22 -19.08 8.42
CA PHE A 138 11.84 -19.43 8.79
C PHE A 138 10.80 -18.85 7.86
N GLY A 139 11.18 -17.96 6.96
CA GLY A 139 10.22 -17.28 6.13
C GLY A 139 10.84 -16.40 5.06
N ILE A 140 10.00 -15.56 4.50
CA ILE A 140 10.35 -14.56 3.50
C ILE A 140 10.21 -13.17 4.11
N ALA A 141 11.22 -12.33 3.94
CA ALA A 141 11.16 -10.92 4.23
C ALA A 141 11.13 -10.12 2.92
N VAL A 142 10.10 -9.33 2.73
CA VAL A 142 9.92 -8.44 1.58
C VAL A 142 9.97 -7.01 2.10
N ARG A 143 10.99 -6.27 1.72
CA ARG A 143 11.09 -4.84 2.03
C ARG A 143 10.69 -4.03 0.83
N LEU A 144 9.69 -3.19 1.03
CA LEU A 144 9.05 -2.38 -0.01
C LEU A 144 9.27 -0.90 0.28
N VAL A 145 9.74 -0.16 -0.68
CA VAL A 145 9.85 1.30 -0.61
C VAL A 145 8.89 1.89 -1.64
N GLN A 146 7.99 2.74 -1.19
CA GLN A 146 7.15 3.55 -2.06
C GLN A 146 7.70 4.97 -2.12
N GLU A 147 7.55 5.62 -3.27
CA GLU A 147 8.03 6.99 -3.45
C GLU A 147 7.42 7.94 -2.40
N GLY A 148 8.30 8.68 -1.70
CA GLY A 148 7.89 9.62 -0.65
C GLY A 148 7.31 8.99 0.62
N ARG A 149 7.53 7.68 0.87
CA ARG A 149 7.05 6.97 2.06
C ARG A 149 8.18 6.25 2.78
N GLN A 150 7.92 5.93 4.04
CA GLN A 150 8.83 5.08 4.81
C GLN A 150 8.79 3.64 4.27
N PRO A 151 9.93 2.93 4.31
CA PRO A 151 9.99 1.52 3.91
C PRO A 151 9.07 0.66 4.80
N VAL A 152 8.38 -0.28 4.16
CA VAL A 152 7.52 -1.26 4.83
C VAL A 152 8.15 -2.63 4.66
N SER A 153 8.31 -3.37 5.76
CA SER A 153 8.80 -4.75 5.72
C SER A 153 7.66 -5.71 6.04
N ILE A 154 7.42 -6.64 5.14
CA ILE A 154 6.46 -7.73 5.29
C ILE A 154 7.27 -8.99 5.56
N ILE A 155 7.05 -9.62 6.72
CA ILE A 155 7.67 -10.89 7.07
C ILE A 155 6.59 -11.95 7.07
N VAL A 156 6.78 -12.97 6.24
CA VAL A 156 5.82 -14.05 6.05
C VAL A 156 6.48 -15.37 6.42
N PRO A 157 6.06 -16.04 7.48
CA PRO A 157 6.59 -17.34 7.85
C PRO A 157 6.15 -18.40 6.83
N ILE A 158 7.03 -19.33 6.53
CA ILE A 158 6.76 -20.46 5.65
C ILE A 158 6.55 -21.73 6.49
N GLY A 159 5.60 -22.55 6.08
CA GLY A 159 5.46 -23.92 6.61
C GLY A 159 4.73 -24.07 7.92
N GLY A 160 3.86 -23.14 8.31
CA GLY A 160 2.86 -23.36 9.37
C GLY A 160 3.39 -23.82 10.73
N LEU A 161 4.70 -23.77 10.95
CA LEU A 161 5.30 -24.09 12.25
C LEU A 161 4.92 -22.97 13.21
N PRO A 162 4.19 -23.27 14.28
CA PRO A 162 3.89 -22.25 15.29
C PRO A 162 5.21 -21.76 15.87
N PHE A 163 5.41 -20.44 15.82
CA PHE A 163 6.45 -19.79 16.57
C PHE A 163 6.40 -20.27 18.02
N GLY A 164 7.35 -21.04 18.47
CA GLY A 164 7.53 -21.32 19.87
C GLY A 164 7.37 -22.74 20.38
N SER A 165 7.14 -23.75 19.56
CA SER A 165 7.31 -25.13 20.03
C SER A 165 8.81 -25.47 20.09
N ARG A 166 9.45 -25.13 21.22
CA ARG A 166 10.68 -25.82 21.59
C ARG A 166 10.40 -27.31 21.61
N PRO A 167 11.17 -28.15 20.93
CA PRO A 167 11.21 -29.56 21.32
C PRO A 167 11.71 -29.59 22.75
N THR A 168 10.85 -29.98 23.66
CA THR A 168 11.27 -30.37 25.02
C THR A 168 12.24 -31.55 24.88
N PRO A 169 13.37 -31.51 25.58
CA PRO A 169 14.35 -32.60 25.57
C PRO A 169 13.79 -33.91 26.06
#